data_fabc974f9b8ec6e5dddd9913ad8a5ac2
#
_entry.id   fabc974f9b8ec6e5dddd9913ad8a5ac2
#
_cell.length_a   1.000
_cell.length_b   1.000
_cell.length_c   1.000
_cell.angle_alpha   90.00
_cell.angle_beta   90.00
_cell.angle_gamma   90.00
#
_symmetry.space_group_name_H-M   'P 1'
#
loop_
_entity.id
_entity.type
_entity.pdbx_description
1 polymer ?
#
loop_
_entity_poly.entity_id
_entity_poly.type
_entity_poly.pdbx_seq_one_letter_code
_entity_poly.pdbx_strand_id
1 'polypeptide(L)'
;YMGNNEMIGPYGAGTVFGEKAPSLGFVRSVLALKTTRVGQLMDQLISSVRGGSQAPESWDGINMFSKNQLTYDDPKKLRTYENFKVNLDDILAAGKNAGLPVILSTVAVNLRDCSPFSSLHKVGLEPAQLAEWEDLFEQGRSLEAAGSFQAALEVYAKAAAIDSDFAELQFRIGTCQLALNDRRAARTSFERAR
;
A
#
# COMPACT_ATOMS: atom_id res chain seq x y z
N TYR A 1 -11.65 1.30 -14.19
CA TYR A 1 -11.24 0.58 -12.99
C TYR A 1 -10.12 1.39 -12.33
N MET A 2 -10.40 2.05 -11.22
CA MET A 2 -9.48 2.97 -10.54
C MET A 2 -9.25 2.50 -9.11
N GLY A 3 -8.10 2.87 -8.52
CA GLY A 3 -7.80 2.61 -7.12
C GLY A 3 -6.71 1.57 -6.86
N ASN A 4 -6.53 0.56 -7.70
CA ASN A 4 -5.53 -0.49 -7.46
C ASN A 4 -4.08 -0.06 -7.78
N ASN A 5 -3.91 0.86 -8.74
CA ASN A 5 -2.59 1.28 -9.20
C ASN A 5 -2.14 2.62 -8.64
N GLU A 6 -2.94 3.26 -7.80
CA GLU A 6 -2.63 4.60 -7.28
C GLU A 6 -1.37 4.59 -6.41
N MET A 7 -1.09 3.47 -5.74
CA MET A 7 0.07 3.35 -4.86
C MET A 7 1.37 3.08 -5.63
N ILE A 8 1.31 2.31 -6.71
CA ILE A 8 2.48 1.84 -7.47
C ILE A 8 2.60 2.49 -8.85
N GLY A 9 1.54 3.12 -9.33
CA GLY A 9 1.53 3.84 -10.61
C GLY A 9 2.38 5.12 -10.60
N PRO A 10 2.48 5.82 -11.72
CA PRO A 10 3.15 7.11 -11.78
C PRO A 10 2.60 8.07 -10.72
N TYR A 11 3.49 8.70 -9.97
CA TYR A 11 3.17 9.59 -8.83
C TYR A 11 2.62 8.91 -7.56
N GLY A 12 2.51 7.59 -7.51
CA GLY A 12 2.14 6.85 -6.32
C GLY A 12 3.24 6.85 -5.26
N ALA A 13 2.89 6.53 -4.01
CA ALA A 13 3.85 6.50 -2.90
C ALA A 13 4.91 5.39 -3.05
N GLY A 14 4.52 4.23 -3.61
CA GLY A 14 5.42 3.08 -3.88
C GLY A 14 5.98 3.05 -5.30
N THR A 15 5.83 4.13 -6.08
CA THR A 15 6.24 4.15 -7.50
C THR A 15 7.73 3.91 -7.69
N VAL A 16 8.06 3.30 -8.83
CA VAL A 16 9.44 3.21 -9.39
C VAL A 16 9.63 4.14 -10.60
N PHE A 17 8.60 4.91 -10.98
CA PHE A 17 8.55 5.70 -12.21
C PHE A 17 8.86 7.18 -12.00
N GLY A 18 9.38 7.59 -10.84
CA GLY A 18 9.74 8.99 -10.60
C GLY A 18 9.51 9.45 -9.16
N GLU A 19 9.07 10.69 -8.98
CA GLU A 19 8.83 11.28 -7.68
C GLU A 19 7.67 10.61 -6.96
N LYS A 20 7.89 10.28 -5.67
CA LYS A 20 6.93 9.56 -4.82
C LYS A 20 5.94 10.52 -4.18
N ALA A 21 4.67 10.34 -4.47
CA ALA A 21 3.55 11.09 -3.91
C ALA A 21 3.75 12.63 -3.91
N PRO A 22 4.01 13.25 -5.07
CA PRO A 22 4.11 14.70 -5.17
C PRO A 22 2.76 15.36 -4.88
N SER A 23 2.75 16.68 -4.69
CA SER A 23 1.49 17.40 -4.52
C SER A 23 0.65 17.36 -5.80
N LEU A 24 -0.67 17.31 -5.65
CA LEU A 24 -1.59 17.26 -6.79
C LEU A 24 -1.44 18.47 -7.73
N GLY A 25 -1.22 19.67 -7.16
CA GLY A 25 -0.96 20.87 -7.95
C GLY A 25 0.28 20.74 -8.84
N PHE A 26 1.37 20.18 -8.29
CA PHE A 26 2.58 19.90 -9.08
C PHE A 26 2.30 18.93 -10.22
N VAL A 27 1.63 17.80 -9.94
CA VAL A 27 1.27 16.80 -10.96
C VAL A 27 0.46 17.44 -12.09
N ARG A 28 -0.59 18.19 -11.74
CA ARG A 28 -1.46 18.86 -12.72
C ARG A 28 -0.70 19.90 -13.55
N SER A 29 0.19 20.66 -12.94
CA SER A 29 1.03 21.64 -13.64
C SER A 29 1.98 20.97 -14.63
N VAL A 30 2.63 19.87 -14.23
CA VAL A 30 3.51 19.10 -15.12
C VAL A 30 2.71 18.50 -16.28
N LEU A 31 1.56 17.91 -16.02
CA LEU A 31 0.70 17.35 -17.07
C LEU A 31 0.22 18.44 -18.03
N ALA A 32 -0.25 19.57 -17.52
CA ALA A 32 -0.65 20.71 -18.35
C ALA A 32 0.51 21.24 -19.20
N LEU A 33 1.72 21.36 -18.64
CA LEU A 33 2.91 21.77 -19.39
C LEU A 33 3.23 20.80 -20.52
N LYS A 34 3.14 19.48 -20.27
CA LYS A 34 3.40 18.43 -21.27
C LYS A 34 2.41 18.43 -22.44
N THR A 35 1.24 19.06 -22.31
CA THR A 35 0.31 19.24 -23.43
C THR A 35 0.74 20.36 -24.38
N THR A 36 1.66 21.24 -23.97
CA THR A 36 2.17 22.34 -24.78
C THR A 36 3.38 21.93 -25.62
N ARG A 37 3.60 22.59 -26.78
CA ARG A 37 4.78 22.35 -27.61
C ARG A 37 6.09 22.65 -26.88
N VAL A 38 6.11 23.70 -26.06
CA VAL A 38 7.27 24.08 -25.24
C VAL A 38 7.58 22.99 -24.21
N GLY A 39 6.57 22.49 -23.51
CA GLY A 39 6.74 21.41 -22.54
C GLY A 39 7.25 20.11 -23.17
N GLN A 40 6.74 19.76 -24.35
CA GLN A 40 7.23 18.60 -25.12
C GLN A 40 8.70 18.75 -25.52
N LEU A 41 9.10 19.95 -25.99
CA LEU A 41 10.50 20.25 -26.34
C LEU A 41 11.42 20.16 -25.11
N MET A 42 10.97 20.71 -23.97
CA MET A 42 11.73 20.62 -22.72
C MET A 42 11.86 19.16 -22.23
N ASP A 43 10.81 18.37 -22.33
CA ASP A 43 10.84 16.95 -21.95
C ASP A 43 11.85 16.16 -22.83
N GLN A 44 11.90 16.46 -24.14
CA GLN A 44 12.89 15.89 -25.04
C GLN A 44 14.32 16.30 -24.70
N LEU A 45 14.55 17.58 -24.41
CA LEU A 45 15.87 18.08 -24.03
C LEU A 45 16.34 17.46 -22.71
N ILE A 46 15.47 17.41 -21.69
CA ILE A 46 15.78 16.80 -20.39
C ILE A 46 16.08 15.31 -20.55
N SER A 47 15.30 14.58 -21.35
CA SER A 47 15.55 13.16 -21.61
C SER A 47 16.87 12.89 -22.33
N SER A 48 17.24 13.78 -23.26
CA SER A 48 18.51 13.70 -23.98
C SER A 48 19.73 13.95 -23.07
N VAL A 49 19.60 14.85 -22.08
CA VAL A 49 20.70 15.20 -21.16
C VAL A 49 20.79 14.17 -20.01
N ARG A 50 19.68 13.63 -19.55
CA ARG A 50 19.65 12.66 -18.43
C ARG A 50 20.00 11.22 -18.82
N GLY A 51 20.25 10.94 -20.08
CA GLY A 51 20.73 9.63 -20.52
C GLY A 51 19.75 8.48 -20.31
N GLY A 52 18.49 8.68 -20.66
CA GLY A 52 17.47 7.64 -20.58
C GLY A 52 16.49 7.79 -19.43
N SER A 53 15.31 7.28 -19.63
CA SER A 53 14.22 7.23 -18.64
C SER A 53 14.68 6.45 -17.39
N GLN A 54 14.39 6.95 -16.19
CA GLN A 54 14.54 6.20 -14.93
C GLN A 54 13.54 5.02 -14.83
N ALA A 55 12.76 4.78 -15.88
CA ALA A 55 11.88 3.63 -15.92
C ALA A 55 12.74 2.34 -16.01
N PRO A 56 12.34 1.28 -15.31
CA PRO A 56 13.01 -0.02 -15.40
C PRO A 56 13.07 -0.49 -16.87
N GLU A 57 14.22 -0.98 -17.31
CA GLU A 57 14.43 -1.46 -18.69
C GLU A 57 13.53 -2.66 -19.02
N SER A 58 13.09 -3.40 -18.03
CA SER A 58 12.17 -4.52 -18.20
C SER A 58 11.11 -4.54 -17.09
N TRP A 59 9.94 -5.06 -17.42
CA TRP A 59 8.89 -5.33 -16.45
C TRP A 59 9.19 -6.61 -15.68
N ASP A 60 9.58 -6.50 -14.41
CA ASP A 60 9.84 -7.60 -13.49
C ASP A 60 8.66 -7.85 -12.52
N GLY A 61 7.47 -7.52 -12.97
CA GLY A 61 6.26 -7.69 -12.17
C GLY A 61 6.30 -6.90 -10.86
N ILE A 62 5.73 -7.49 -9.82
CA ILE A 62 5.61 -6.85 -8.51
C ILE A 62 6.96 -6.72 -7.79
N ASN A 63 7.96 -7.55 -8.14
CA ASN A 63 9.29 -7.53 -7.51
C ASN A 63 10.01 -6.18 -7.67
N MET A 64 9.75 -5.44 -8.77
CA MET A 64 10.34 -4.12 -8.96
C MET A 64 9.93 -3.12 -7.87
N PHE A 65 8.81 -3.34 -7.18
CA PHE A 65 8.32 -2.49 -6.10
C PHE A 65 8.81 -2.92 -4.71
N SER A 66 9.47 -4.07 -4.59
CA SER A 66 9.93 -4.64 -3.32
C SER A 66 10.83 -3.70 -2.49
N LYS A 67 11.57 -2.81 -3.16
CA LYS A 67 12.43 -1.81 -2.51
C LYS A 67 11.70 -0.52 -2.13
N ASN A 68 10.43 -0.37 -2.53
CA ASN A 68 9.61 0.81 -2.30
C ASN A 68 8.40 0.52 -1.41
N GLN A 69 8.60 -0.40 -0.45
CA GLN A 69 7.57 -0.71 0.54
C GLN A 69 7.30 0.49 1.44
N LEU A 70 6.08 0.58 1.93
CA LEU A 70 5.61 1.67 2.79
C LEU A 70 5.12 1.08 4.10
N THR A 71 5.39 1.78 5.20
CA THR A 71 4.78 1.48 6.48
C THR A 71 3.29 1.83 6.48
N TYR A 72 2.55 1.28 7.44
CA TYR A 72 1.11 1.49 7.53
C TYR A 72 0.72 2.98 7.57
N ASP A 73 1.48 3.79 8.27
CA ASP A 73 1.27 5.22 8.53
C ASP A 73 2.15 6.17 7.70
N ASP A 74 2.79 5.68 6.63
CA ASP A 74 3.66 6.51 5.79
C ASP A 74 2.89 7.74 5.25
N PRO A 75 3.39 8.98 5.51
CA PRO A 75 2.74 10.20 5.04
C PRO A 75 2.54 10.27 3.51
N LYS A 76 3.39 9.58 2.74
CA LYS A 76 3.25 9.51 1.28
C LYS A 76 2.05 8.68 0.87
N LYS A 77 1.74 7.61 1.65
CA LYS A 77 0.53 6.79 1.47
C LYS A 77 -0.72 7.65 1.67
N LEU A 78 -0.79 8.41 2.76
CA LEU A 78 -1.91 9.32 3.04
C LEU A 78 -2.08 10.35 1.93
N ARG A 79 -0.99 10.98 1.49
CA ARG A 79 -1.03 11.95 0.37
C ARG A 79 -1.53 11.33 -0.93
N THR A 80 -1.15 10.09 -1.22
CA THR A 80 -1.65 9.37 -2.40
C THR A 80 -3.17 9.18 -2.31
N TYR A 81 -3.69 8.82 -1.14
CA TYR A 81 -5.14 8.70 -0.94
C TYR A 81 -5.87 10.03 -1.07
N GLU A 82 -5.31 11.11 -0.54
CA GLU A 82 -5.88 12.46 -0.69
C GLU A 82 -5.91 12.89 -2.16
N ASN A 83 -4.82 12.69 -2.89
CA ASN A 83 -4.75 12.98 -4.32
C ASN A 83 -5.79 12.16 -5.11
N PHE A 84 -5.92 10.88 -4.79
CA PHE A 84 -6.92 10.00 -5.40
C PHE A 84 -8.34 10.49 -5.14
N LYS A 85 -8.64 10.84 -3.89
CA LYS A 85 -9.96 11.37 -3.49
C LYS A 85 -10.31 12.63 -4.29
N VAL A 86 -9.40 13.61 -4.35
CA VAL A 86 -9.65 14.86 -5.10
C VAL A 86 -9.85 14.58 -6.58
N ASN A 87 -9.06 13.68 -7.19
CA ASN A 87 -9.25 13.32 -8.60
C ASN A 87 -10.59 12.62 -8.83
N LEU A 88 -11.02 11.77 -7.90
CA LEU A 88 -12.31 11.10 -7.98
C LEU A 88 -13.47 12.11 -7.87
N ASP A 89 -13.37 13.05 -6.94
CA ASP A 89 -14.36 14.12 -6.77
C ASP A 89 -14.49 14.98 -8.05
N ASP A 90 -13.37 15.30 -8.72
CA ASP A 90 -13.37 16.03 -9.99
C ASP A 90 -14.04 15.24 -11.12
N ILE A 91 -13.78 13.92 -11.19
CA ILE A 91 -14.44 13.04 -12.18
C ILE A 91 -15.96 12.98 -11.94
N LEU A 92 -16.38 12.84 -10.68
CA LEU A 92 -17.79 12.84 -10.32
C LEU A 92 -18.46 14.19 -10.64
N ALA A 93 -17.78 15.30 -10.34
CA ALA A 93 -18.25 16.64 -10.69
C ALA A 93 -18.37 16.84 -12.20
N ALA A 94 -17.42 16.37 -12.99
CA ALA A 94 -17.48 16.44 -14.46
C ALA A 94 -18.69 15.67 -15.01
N GLY A 95 -18.94 14.45 -14.52
CA GLY A 95 -20.10 13.66 -14.91
C GLY A 95 -21.42 14.36 -14.56
N LYS A 96 -21.52 14.88 -13.32
CA LYS A 96 -22.68 15.64 -12.85
C LYS A 96 -22.93 16.89 -13.71
N ASN A 97 -21.90 17.66 -14.00
CA ASN A 97 -22.00 18.88 -14.81
C ASN A 97 -22.40 18.59 -16.27
N ALA A 98 -22.05 17.41 -16.78
CA ALA A 98 -22.48 16.94 -18.08
C ALA A 98 -23.91 16.35 -18.09
N GLY A 99 -24.60 16.33 -16.95
CA GLY A 99 -25.94 15.74 -16.82
C GLY A 99 -25.95 14.20 -16.94
N LEU A 100 -24.80 13.55 -16.74
CA LEU A 100 -24.68 12.11 -16.85
C LEU A 100 -24.88 11.42 -15.48
N PRO A 101 -25.62 10.30 -15.41
CA PRO A 101 -25.67 9.49 -14.20
C PRO A 101 -24.31 8.83 -13.98
N VAL A 102 -23.75 8.97 -12.77
CA VAL A 102 -22.48 8.35 -12.39
C VAL A 102 -22.74 7.33 -11.29
N ILE A 103 -22.30 6.09 -11.51
CA ILE A 103 -22.34 5.01 -10.51
C ILE A 103 -20.93 4.81 -9.99
N LEU A 104 -20.72 5.07 -8.69
CA LEU A 104 -19.48 4.77 -8.00
C LEU A 104 -19.61 3.43 -7.27
N SER A 105 -18.73 2.50 -7.59
CA SER A 105 -18.66 1.20 -6.93
C SER A 105 -17.37 1.07 -6.11
N THR A 106 -17.47 0.48 -4.94
CA THR A 106 -16.29 0.07 -4.17
C THR A 106 -15.62 -1.11 -4.86
N VAL A 107 -14.27 -1.14 -4.79
CA VAL A 107 -13.50 -2.29 -5.29
C VAL A 107 -13.60 -3.42 -4.28
N ALA A 108 -13.99 -4.59 -4.74
CA ALA A 108 -13.97 -5.79 -3.92
C ALA A 108 -12.52 -6.21 -3.64
N VAL A 109 -12.21 -6.47 -2.37
CA VAL A 109 -10.89 -6.95 -1.93
C VAL A 109 -11.09 -8.24 -1.16
N ASN A 110 -10.32 -9.27 -1.52
CA ASN A 110 -10.28 -10.51 -0.76
C ASN A 110 -9.28 -10.36 0.40
N LEU A 111 -9.78 -9.93 1.54
CA LEU A 111 -8.95 -9.73 2.73
C LEU A 111 -8.61 -11.06 3.43
N ARG A 112 -9.44 -12.08 3.26
CA ARG A 112 -9.30 -13.36 3.97
C ARG A 112 -8.26 -14.28 3.35
N ASP A 113 -8.27 -14.40 2.01
CA ASP A 113 -7.49 -15.42 1.32
C ASP A 113 -6.28 -14.83 0.58
N CYS A 114 -6.07 -13.51 0.67
CA CYS A 114 -4.89 -12.84 0.12
C CYS A 114 -4.04 -12.29 1.27
N SER A 115 -3.00 -13.03 1.63
CA SER A 115 -2.00 -12.54 2.59
C SER A 115 -1.27 -11.31 2.04
N PRO A 116 -0.72 -10.45 2.92
CA PRO A 116 0.16 -9.37 2.50
C PRO A 116 1.31 -9.90 1.64
N PHE A 117 1.60 -9.21 0.54
CA PHE A 117 2.72 -9.57 -0.34
C PHE A 117 4.07 -9.38 0.35
N SER A 118 4.14 -8.41 1.25
CA SER A 118 5.33 -8.05 2.00
C SER A 118 4.96 -7.33 3.28
N SER A 119 5.83 -7.36 4.26
CA SER A 119 5.64 -6.73 5.55
C SER A 119 6.91 -5.99 5.96
N LEU A 120 6.76 -4.85 6.60
CA LEU A 120 7.86 -4.06 7.16
C LEU A 120 7.68 -3.94 8.66
N HIS A 121 8.79 -4.05 9.38
CA HIS A 121 8.83 -3.68 10.77
C HIS A 121 8.77 -2.16 10.93
N LYS A 122 8.27 -1.71 12.08
CA LYS A 122 8.30 -0.28 12.43
C LYS A 122 9.74 0.22 12.47
N VAL A 123 9.94 1.48 12.11
CA VAL A 123 11.25 2.12 12.14
C VAL A 123 11.73 2.26 13.59
N GLY A 124 13.00 1.98 13.84
CA GLY A 124 13.62 2.16 15.16
C GLY A 124 13.45 0.98 16.12
N LEU A 125 13.11 -0.20 15.62
CA LEU A 125 13.12 -1.42 16.43
C LEU A 125 14.56 -1.81 16.77
N GLU A 126 14.86 -1.95 18.06
CA GLU A 126 16.18 -2.37 18.50
C GLU A 126 16.44 -3.86 18.15
N PRO A 127 17.69 -4.27 17.85
CA PRO A 127 17.98 -5.65 17.44
C PRO A 127 17.49 -6.70 18.46
N ALA A 128 17.54 -6.42 19.74
CA ALA A 128 17.05 -7.33 20.78
C ALA A 128 15.53 -7.46 20.74
N GLN A 129 14.82 -6.36 20.49
CA GLN A 129 13.35 -6.38 20.33
C GLN A 129 12.93 -7.11 19.07
N LEU A 130 13.70 -6.96 17.99
CA LEU A 130 13.45 -7.69 16.73
C LEU A 130 13.59 -9.19 16.95
N ALA A 131 14.67 -9.63 17.60
CA ALA A 131 14.89 -11.04 17.90
C ALA A 131 13.77 -11.64 18.79
N GLU A 132 13.35 -10.89 19.84
CA GLU A 132 12.23 -11.30 20.69
C GLU A 132 10.92 -11.38 19.89
N TRP A 133 10.68 -10.42 19.01
CA TRP A 133 9.52 -10.39 18.14
C TRP A 133 9.50 -11.59 17.19
N GLU A 134 10.63 -11.91 16.55
CA GLU A 134 10.78 -13.05 15.63
C GLU A 134 10.50 -14.37 16.34
N ASP A 135 11.03 -14.56 17.53
CA ASP A 135 10.79 -15.75 18.36
C ASP A 135 9.30 -15.90 18.71
N LEU A 136 8.65 -14.83 19.13
CA LEU A 136 7.22 -14.82 19.44
C LEU A 136 6.38 -15.09 18.18
N PHE A 137 6.74 -14.49 17.06
CA PHE A 137 6.02 -14.67 15.80
C PHE A 137 6.10 -16.13 15.33
N GLU A 138 7.27 -16.76 15.38
CA GLU A 138 7.44 -18.15 14.98
C GLU A 138 6.75 -19.13 15.96
N GLN A 139 6.78 -18.84 17.25
CA GLN A 139 6.00 -19.59 18.25
C GLN A 139 4.50 -19.50 17.95
N GLY A 140 3.98 -18.30 17.63
CA GLY A 140 2.59 -18.10 17.22
C GLY A 140 2.24 -18.91 15.97
N ARG A 141 3.12 -18.92 14.95
CA ARG A 141 2.94 -19.71 13.72
C ARG A 141 2.85 -21.21 14.01
N SER A 142 3.69 -21.70 14.90
CA SER A 142 3.70 -23.12 15.30
C SER A 142 2.39 -23.52 15.99
N LEU A 143 1.87 -22.67 16.87
CA LEU A 143 0.59 -22.88 17.55
C LEU A 143 -0.60 -22.80 16.58
N GLU A 144 -0.56 -21.85 15.64
CA GLU A 144 -1.56 -21.74 14.57
C GLU A 144 -1.59 -22.99 13.70
N ALA A 145 -0.43 -23.48 13.28
CA ALA A 145 -0.29 -24.71 12.48
C ALA A 145 -0.81 -25.96 13.25
N ALA A 146 -0.68 -25.97 14.58
CA ALA A 146 -1.21 -27.00 15.43
C ALA A 146 -2.74 -26.86 15.72
N GLY A 147 -3.39 -25.83 15.16
CA GLY A 147 -4.81 -25.55 15.40
C GLY A 147 -5.12 -24.94 16.77
N SER A 148 -4.09 -24.58 17.54
CA SER A 148 -4.23 -23.98 18.88
C SER A 148 -4.43 -22.47 18.76
N PHE A 149 -5.50 -22.04 18.07
CA PHE A 149 -5.72 -20.65 17.68
C PHE A 149 -5.79 -19.67 18.86
N GLN A 150 -6.37 -20.08 19.99
CA GLN A 150 -6.45 -19.23 21.18
C GLN A 150 -5.04 -18.97 21.76
N ALA A 151 -4.22 -20.00 21.89
CA ALA A 151 -2.84 -19.88 22.36
C ALA A 151 -1.98 -19.07 21.36
N ALA A 152 -2.19 -19.26 20.05
CA ALA A 152 -1.53 -18.47 19.03
C ALA A 152 -1.84 -16.98 19.18
N LEU A 153 -3.10 -16.60 19.41
CA LEU A 153 -3.50 -15.21 19.65
C LEU A 153 -2.83 -14.59 20.87
N GLU A 154 -2.65 -15.33 21.94
CA GLU A 154 -1.96 -14.85 23.15
C GLU A 154 -0.47 -14.54 22.87
N VAL A 155 0.18 -15.39 22.06
CA VAL A 155 1.57 -15.18 21.66
C VAL A 155 1.68 -14.05 20.65
N TYR A 156 0.81 -14.01 19.64
CA TYR A 156 0.77 -12.93 18.68
C TYR A 156 0.46 -11.56 19.32
N ALA A 157 -0.32 -11.53 20.42
CA ALA A 157 -0.54 -10.29 21.15
C ALA A 157 0.74 -9.76 21.82
N LYS A 158 1.64 -10.66 22.27
CA LYS A 158 2.96 -10.27 22.80
C LYS A 158 3.85 -9.72 21.68
N ALA A 159 3.88 -10.37 20.53
CA ALA A 159 4.60 -9.86 19.35
C ALA A 159 4.04 -8.49 18.92
N ALA A 160 2.72 -8.32 18.89
CA ALA A 160 2.07 -7.06 18.57
C ALA A 160 2.36 -5.93 19.57
N ALA A 161 2.64 -6.25 20.83
CA ALA A 161 3.07 -5.25 21.82
C ALA A 161 4.46 -4.67 21.50
N ILE A 162 5.33 -5.44 20.84
CA ILE A 162 6.64 -5.00 20.38
C ILE A 162 6.49 -4.25 19.04
N ASP A 163 5.84 -4.88 18.05
CA ASP A 163 5.59 -4.31 16.73
C ASP A 163 4.24 -4.79 16.17
N SER A 164 3.28 -3.89 16.16
CA SER A 164 1.93 -4.16 15.63
C SER A 164 1.79 -3.84 14.14
N ASP A 165 2.79 -3.24 13.51
CA ASP A 165 2.68 -2.69 12.15
C ASP A 165 3.08 -3.71 11.07
N PHE A 166 3.65 -4.84 11.51
CA PHE A 166 4.00 -5.93 10.61
C PHE A 166 2.73 -6.58 10.02
N ALA A 167 2.49 -6.34 8.74
CA ALA A 167 1.24 -6.68 8.07
C ALA A 167 0.90 -8.19 8.16
N GLU A 168 1.89 -9.08 8.01
CA GLU A 168 1.66 -10.52 8.12
C GLU A 168 1.21 -10.93 9.53
N LEU A 169 1.73 -10.29 10.59
CA LEU A 169 1.27 -10.54 11.95
C LEU A 169 -0.24 -10.23 12.07
N GLN A 170 -0.68 -9.09 11.56
CA GLN A 170 -2.09 -8.72 11.58
C GLN A 170 -2.96 -9.70 10.77
N PHE A 171 -2.45 -10.17 9.64
CA PHE A 171 -3.14 -11.17 8.83
C PHE A 171 -3.32 -12.49 9.59
N ARG A 172 -2.28 -12.98 10.27
CA ARG A 172 -2.32 -14.21 11.07
C ARG A 172 -3.24 -14.09 12.28
N ILE A 173 -3.21 -12.95 12.97
CA ILE A 173 -4.19 -12.65 14.03
C ILE A 173 -5.62 -12.74 13.47
N GLY A 174 -5.88 -12.13 12.32
CA GLY A 174 -7.18 -12.20 11.64
C GLY A 174 -7.58 -13.64 11.29
N THR A 175 -6.65 -14.45 10.85
CA THR A 175 -6.88 -15.88 10.53
C THR A 175 -7.26 -16.67 11.79
N CYS A 176 -6.54 -16.50 12.89
CA CYS A 176 -6.86 -17.15 14.17
C CYS A 176 -8.22 -16.71 14.72
N GLN A 177 -8.53 -15.41 14.67
CA GLN A 177 -9.83 -14.87 15.10
C GLN A 177 -10.97 -15.44 14.25
N LEU A 178 -10.76 -15.57 12.93
CA LEU A 178 -11.75 -16.17 12.05
C LEU A 178 -11.99 -17.66 12.36
N ALA A 179 -10.92 -18.41 12.64
CA ALA A 179 -11.01 -19.82 13.07
C ALA A 179 -11.78 -19.98 14.37
N LEU A 180 -11.69 -19.01 15.27
CA LEU A 180 -12.46 -18.94 16.53
C LEU A 180 -13.87 -18.33 16.34
N ASN A 181 -14.28 -18.09 15.09
CA ASN A 181 -15.57 -17.52 14.70
C ASN A 181 -15.80 -16.06 15.13
N ASP A 182 -14.76 -15.33 15.54
CA ASP A 182 -14.83 -13.89 15.78
C ASP A 182 -14.60 -13.11 14.46
N ARG A 183 -15.65 -13.07 13.64
CA ARG A 183 -15.62 -12.40 12.32
C ARG A 183 -15.39 -10.91 12.42
N ARG A 184 -15.84 -10.27 13.51
CA ARG A 184 -15.68 -8.81 13.67
C ARG A 184 -14.23 -8.44 13.95
N ALA A 185 -13.59 -9.11 14.90
CA ALA A 185 -12.18 -8.91 15.20
C ALA A 185 -11.31 -9.29 13.99
N ALA A 186 -11.59 -10.43 13.35
CA ALA A 186 -10.88 -10.88 12.16
C ALA A 186 -10.89 -9.84 11.04
N ARG A 187 -12.04 -9.23 10.76
CA ARG A 187 -12.15 -8.17 9.77
C ARG A 187 -11.24 -6.98 10.10
N THR A 188 -11.24 -6.54 11.35
CA THR A 188 -10.39 -5.42 11.80
C THR A 188 -8.91 -5.74 11.62
N SER A 189 -8.49 -6.96 11.97
CA SER A 189 -7.11 -7.40 11.80
C SER A 189 -6.70 -7.50 10.33
N PHE A 190 -7.56 -8.05 9.46
CA PHE A 190 -7.31 -8.09 8.01
C PHE A 190 -7.28 -6.68 7.37
N GLU A 191 -8.11 -5.74 7.84
CA GLU A 191 -8.05 -4.35 7.38
C GLU A 191 -6.75 -3.65 7.80
N ARG A 192 -6.16 -4.02 8.94
CA ARG A 192 -4.84 -3.53 9.38
C ARG A 192 -3.68 -4.16 8.61
N ALA A 193 -3.85 -5.38 8.11
CA ALA A 193 -2.86 -6.07 7.29
C ALA A 193 -2.75 -5.51 5.86
N ARG A 194 -3.61 -4.61 5.48
CA ARG A 194 -3.71 -3.98 4.16
C ARG A 194 -2.95 -2.65 4.12
#